data_c1aa9205b54eefc4e1e516d514564f55
#
_entry.id   c1aa9205b54eefc4e1e516d514564f55
#
_cell.length_a   1.000
_cell.length_b   1.000
_cell.length_c   1.000
_cell.angle_alpha   90.00
_cell.angle_beta   90.00
_cell.angle_gamma   90.00
#
_symmetry.space_group_name_H-M   'P 1'
#
loop_
_entity.id
_entity.type
_entity.pdbx_description
1 polymer ?
#
loop_
_entity_poly.entity_id
_entity_poly.type
_entity_poly.pdbx_seq_one_letter_code
_entity_poly.pdbx_strand_id
1 'polypeptide(L)'
;MAKDLEYYLAQARRIAEHREAGAEKAIRKEFKELLKSLKTYIASVHEQYAAGDGSLSYADLQKAGYDARFLEEIESRISVATPKVAKELHQLVNDTYELSYKSMVEGVDKVLAGAGIDDVFSNAVAITPEQIMKVVKNPIMEVALEKNHRDIVYDIKQAVAVGLMNGDRYATVARKISVALDKENGPYKNAMRIARTEAHRVREAGNMDAARSVDKEMQGTSTGLRMVKTWRTMKDERVRPQSRRRSKKGGWTSKMGKGPNHMKLEGQTVLADEPFDLLDGNKADAPGQSGVAGHDINCRCYVSYDMMTDAEFFKKTGKHFPGWKGDIENSENSGTIEPKISKECKAIVDTLNQQGVDYKKVEKHTKSLTEREIISVLAGGDNTSGSCASVGIAYIGQKHGLNVLDFRGGKSMEYFSKKMTKLNMFKALGAAPVEESSAKSNLTNGKRVLAKMVKGKEYYLSVGRHAAIVRLNDDGVMQYLELQSATRSGWHDFTKDVRDTLKWRFGCSPSSSHWNTAYLTDIDMFQANDDLTTLLGYINTSESEQRKGKHGTIK
;
A
#
# COMPACT_ATOMS: atom_id res chain seq x y z
N MET A 1 -14.25 -2.31 -22.03
CA MET A 1 -14.17 -3.14 -20.82
C MET A 1 -13.29 -2.41 -19.83
N ALA A 2 -13.75 -2.21 -18.61
CA ALA A 2 -12.91 -1.70 -17.54
C ALA A 2 -11.74 -2.68 -17.31
N LYS A 3 -10.54 -2.16 -17.12
CA LYS A 3 -9.35 -2.97 -16.83
C LYS A 3 -9.40 -3.35 -15.36
N ASP A 4 -9.27 -4.64 -15.04
CA ASP A 4 -9.21 -5.16 -13.69
C ASP A 4 -7.79 -5.00 -13.09
N LEU A 5 -7.65 -5.28 -11.82
CA LEU A 5 -6.36 -5.20 -11.12
C LEU A 5 -5.32 -6.16 -11.72
N GLU A 6 -5.73 -7.36 -12.12
CA GLU A 6 -4.83 -8.34 -12.75
C GLU A 6 -4.23 -7.82 -14.06
N TYR A 7 -4.96 -7.01 -14.83
CA TYR A 7 -4.41 -6.36 -16.02
C TYR A 7 -3.18 -5.49 -15.70
N TYR A 8 -3.24 -4.67 -14.65
CA TYR A 8 -2.13 -3.80 -14.24
C TYR A 8 -0.97 -4.60 -13.66
N LEU A 9 -1.27 -5.59 -12.83
CA LEU A 9 -0.26 -6.48 -12.24
C LEU A 9 0.43 -7.37 -13.29
N ALA A 10 -0.29 -7.81 -14.32
CA ALA A 10 0.30 -8.55 -15.43
C ALA A 10 1.28 -7.70 -16.23
N GLN A 11 1.03 -6.40 -16.41
CA GLN A 11 2.00 -5.49 -17.02
C GLN A 11 3.26 -5.32 -16.16
N ALA A 12 3.09 -5.09 -14.85
CA ALA A 12 4.21 -5.01 -13.91
C ALA A 12 5.06 -6.30 -13.91
N ARG A 13 4.39 -7.45 -13.97
CA ARG A 13 5.04 -8.77 -14.08
C ARG A 13 5.91 -8.87 -15.33
N ARG A 14 5.43 -8.44 -16.49
CA ARG A 14 6.22 -8.43 -17.73
C ARG A 14 7.45 -7.53 -17.63
N ILE A 15 7.31 -6.36 -16.98
CA ILE A 15 8.45 -5.45 -16.75
C ILE A 15 9.47 -6.11 -15.82
N ALA A 16 9.01 -6.76 -14.73
CA ALA A 16 9.87 -7.49 -13.81
C ALA A 16 10.61 -8.65 -14.49
N GLU A 17 9.94 -9.43 -15.33
CA GLU A 17 10.54 -10.50 -16.14
C GLU A 17 11.59 -9.97 -17.13
N HIS A 18 11.36 -8.81 -17.71
CA HIS A 18 12.33 -8.15 -18.58
C HIS A 18 13.59 -7.70 -17.80
N ARG A 19 13.40 -7.15 -16.59
CA ARG A 19 14.51 -6.79 -15.69
C ARG A 19 15.29 -8.02 -15.25
N GLU A 20 14.62 -9.11 -14.90
CA GLU A 20 15.25 -10.40 -14.57
C GLU A 20 16.12 -10.89 -15.72
N ALA A 21 15.60 -10.88 -16.96
CA ALA A 21 16.39 -11.26 -18.14
C ALA A 21 17.60 -10.33 -18.38
N GLY A 22 17.46 -9.04 -18.07
CA GLY A 22 18.55 -8.06 -18.09
C GLY A 22 19.65 -8.40 -17.10
N ALA A 23 19.27 -8.65 -15.84
CA ALA A 23 20.21 -9.05 -14.79
C ALA A 23 20.90 -10.40 -15.10
N GLU A 24 20.16 -11.38 -15.62
CA GLU A 24 20.74 -12.63 -16.10
C GLU A 24 21.82 -12.41 -17.17
N LYS A 25 21.57 -11.50 -18.10
CA LYS A 25 22.54 -11.12 -19.13
C LYS A 25 23.78 -10.45 -18.54
N ALA A 26 23.60 -9.57 -17.55
CA ALA A 26 24.70 -8.93 -16.83
C ALA A 26 25.53 -9.95 -16.05
N ILE A 27 24.89 -10.82 -15.26
CA ILE A 27 25.57 -11.92 -14.54
C ILE A 27 26.35 -12.80 -15.50
N ARG A 28 25.74 -13.17 -16.62
CA ARG A 28 26.43 -13.96 -17.67
C ARG A 28 27.67 -13.26 -18.20
N LYS A 29 27.63 -11.95 -18.35
CA LYS A 29 28.78 -11.14 -18.78
C LYS A 29 29.90 -11.21 -17.74
N GLU A 30 29.60 -11.03 -16.45
CA GLU A 30 30.59 -11.09 -15.38
C GLU A 30 31.28 -12.49 -15.32
N PHE A 31 30.52 -13.57 -15.47
CA PHE A 31 31.11 -14.92 -15.54
C PHE A 31 32.00 -15.14 -16.80
N LYS A 32 31.64 -14.54 -17.93
CA LYS A 32 32.48 -14.57 -19.14
C LYS A 32 33.76 -13.78 -18.95
N GLU A 33 33.71 -12.61 -18.33
CA GLU A 33 34.87 -11.79 -18.02
C GLU A 33 35.78 -12.49 -16.98
N LEU A 34 35.23 -13.13 -15.97
CA LEU A 34 35.95 -13.95 -15.02
C LEU A 34 36.70 -15.09 -15.75
N LEU A 35 35.99 -15.84 -16.59
CA LEU A 35 36.58 -16.95 -17.36
C LEU A 35 37.70 -16.46 -18.27
N LYS A 36 37.52 -15.32 -18.95
CA LYS A 36 38.53 -14.69 -19.78
C LYS A 36 39.76 -14.30 -18.96
N SER A 37 39.56 -13.61 -17.82
CA SER A 37 40.64 -13.21 -16.91
C SER A 37 41.44 -14.39 -16.40
N LEU A 38 40.77 -15.49 -15.98
CA LEU A 38 41.42 -16.70 -15.53
C LEU A 38 42.21 -17.37 -16.65
N LYS A 39 41.64 -17.49 -17.85
CA LYS A 39 42.34 -18.08 -19.02
C LYS A 39 43.58 -17.28 -19.41
N THR A 40 43.45 -15.94 -19.44
CA THR A 40 44.60 -15.07 -19.76
C THR A 40 45.71 -15.23 -18.73
N TYR A 41 45.37 -15.26 -17.45
CA TYR A 41 46.33 -15.45 -16.37
C TYR A 41 47.01 -16.81 -16.46
N ILE A 42 46.26 -17.89 -16.63
CA ILE A 42 46.82 -19.24 -16.73
C ILE A 42 47.68 -19.39 -17.99
N ALA A 43 47.29 -18.74 -19.09
CA ALA A 43 48.12 -18.70 -20.29
C ALA A 43 49.48 -18.06 -20.02
N SER A 44 49.51 -16.90 -19.33
CA SER A 44 50.77 -16.24 -18.97
C SER A 44 51.67 -17.09 -18.05
N VAL A 45 51.04 -17.82 -17.11
CA VAL A 45 51.79 -18.75 -16.23
C VAL A 45 52.35 -19.93 -17.00
N HIS A 46 51.58 -20.51 -17.92
CA HIS A 46 52.07 -21.56 -18.81
C HIS A 46 53.20 -21.05 -19.71
N GLU A 47 53.09 -19.87 -20.30
CA GLU A 47 54.12 -19.25 -21.13
C GLU A 47 55.44 -19.08 -20.36
N GLN A 48 55.34 -18.73 -19.07
CA GLN A 48 56.51 -18.44 -18.23
C GLN A 48 57.17 -19.68 -17.61
N TYR A 49 56.38 -20.69 -17.23
CA TYR A 49 56.83 -21.80 -16.38
C TYR A 49 56.63 -23.20 -16.99
N ALA A 50 55.98 -23.35 -18.14
CA ALA A 50 55.76 -24.65 -18.74
C ALA A 50 57.08 -25.25 -19.31
N ALA A 51 57.14 -26.56 -19.31
CA ALA A 51 58.21 -27.29 -19.97
C ALA A 51 58.21 -27.08 -21.50
N GLY A 52 59.24 -27.43 -22.18
CA GLY A 52 59.40 -27.24 -23.64
C GLY A 52 58.31 -27.91 -24.49
N ASP A 53 57.62 -28.91 -23.97
CA ASP A 53 56.48 -29.56 -24.61
C ASP A 53 55.10 -28.85 -24.30
N GLY A 54 55.16 -27.77 -23.54
CA GLY A 54 54.01 -26.98 -23.14
C GLY A 54 53.20 -27.55 -21.95
N SER A 55 53.70 -28.62 -21.31
CA SER A 55 53.13 -29.14 -20.07
C SER A 55 53.56 -28.28 -18.87
N LEU A 56 52.68 -28.16 -17.87
CA LEU A 56 52.95 -27.45 -16.61
C LEU A 56 52.53 -28.34 -15.45
N SER A 57 53.48 -28.66 -14.58
CA SER A 57 53.21 -29.43 -13.37
C SER A 57 53.30 -28.57 -12.10
N TYR A 58 52.77 -29.10 -11.00
CA TYR A 58 52.91 -28.46 -9.69
C TYR A 58 54.39 -28.37 -9.26
N ALA A 59 55.19 -29.36 -9.61
CA ALA A 59 56.63 -29.36 -9.34
C ALA A 59 57.37 -28.22 -10.06
N ASP A 60 56.94 -27.86 -11.26
CA ASP A 60 57.55 -26.75 -12.02
C ASP A 60 57.26 -25.41 -11.34
N LEU A 61 56.03 -25.20 -10.85
CA LEU A 61 55.67 -24.02 -10.07
C LEU A 61 56.39 -23.95 -8.71
N GLN A 62 56.54 -25.08 -8.03
CA GLN A 62 57.32 -25.19 -6.78
C GLN A 62 58.79 -24.83 -6.97
N LYS A 63 59.42 -25.37 -8.01
CA LYS A 63 60.80 -25.02 -8.37
C LYS A 63 60.99 -23.53 -8.64
N ALA A 64 59.96 -22.90 -9.18
CA ALA A 64 59.91 -21.45 -9.43
C ALA A 64 59.51 -20.61 -8.20
N GLY A 65 59.12 -21.24 -7.08
CA GLY A 65 58.60 -20.55 -5.89
C GLY A 65 57.30 -19.82 -6.13
N TYR A 66 56.46 -20.28 -7.08
CA TYR A 66 55.27 -19.60 -7.54
C TYR A 66 53.94 -20.35 -7.23
N ASP A 67 54.02 -21.53 -6.65
CA ASP A 67 52.87 -22.41 -6.40
C ASP A 67 51.80 -21.79 -5.49
N ALA A 68 52.18 -21.23 -4.35
CA ALA A 68 51.25 -20.55 -3.45
C ALA A 68 50.63 -19.30 -4.08
N ARG A 69 51.47 -18.45 -4.68
CA ARG A 69 51.05 -17.21 -5.33
C ARG A 69 50.11 -17.45 -6.51
N PHE A 70 50.32 -18.56 -7.22
CA PHE A 70 49.45 -18.95 -8.34
C PHE A 70 47.99 -19.19 -7.91
N LEU A 71 47.79 -19.90 -6.80
CA LEU A 71 46.47 -20.19 -6.28
C LEU A 71 45.81 -18.95 -5.61
N GLU A 72 46.62 -18.11 -4.97
CA GLU A 72 46.13 -16.83 -4.39
C GLU A 72 45.65 -15.86 -5.47
N GLU A 73 46.37 -15.75 -6.59
CA GLU A 73 45.98 -14.89 -7.70
C GLU A 73 44.71 -15.37 -8.40
N ILE A 74 44.47 -16.67 -8.50
CA ILE A 74 43.21 -17.24 -8.97
C ILE A 74 42.06 -16.81 -8.05
N GLU A 75 42.24 -16.95 -6.75
CA GLU A 75 41.22 -16.53 -5.74
C GLU A 75 40.98 -15.04 -5.78
N SER A 76 42.01 -14.21 -5.90
CA SER A 76 41.91 -12.77 -6.04
C SER A 76 41.04 -12.38 -7.24
N ARG A 77 41.24 -13.01 -8.40
CA ARG A 77 40.41 -12.74 -9.60
C ARG A 77 38.94 -13.11 -9.41
N ILE A 78 38.67 -14.19 -8.71
CA ILE A 78 37.30 -14.62 -8.35
C ILE A 78 36.70 -13.60 -7.40
N SER A 79 37.45 -13.15 -6.39
CA SER A 79 36.99 -12.17 -5.38
C SER A 79 36.72 -10.78 -5.96
N VAL A 80 37.28 -10.44 -7.12
CA VAL A 80 36.93 -9.21 -7.88
C VAL A 80 35.62 -9.35 -8.66
N ALA A 81 35.33 -10.55 -9.17
CA ALA A 81 34.17 -10.78 -10.02
C ALA A 81 32.88 -11.02 -9.22
N THR A 82 32.92 -11.75 -8.12
CA THR A 82 31.73 -12.16 -7.36
C THR A 82 30.96 -11.01 -6.71
N PRO A 83 31.57 -9.92 -6.19
CA PRO A 83 30.83 -8.77 -5.71
C PRO A 83 30.03 -8.06 -6.81
N LYS A 84 30.49 -8.10 -8.06
CA LYS A 84 29.74 -7.53 -9.19
C LYS A 84 28.47 -8.32 -9.46
N VAL A 85 28.55 -9.66 -9.41
CA VAL A 85 27.37 -10.52 -9.50
C VAL A 85 26.40 -10.25 -8.36
N ALA A 86 26.88 -10.09 -7.13
CA ALA A 86 26.06 -9.76 -5.97
C ALA A 86 25.39 -8.40 -6.15
N LYS A 87 26.09 -7.39 -6.67
CA LYS A 87 25.55 -6.06 -6.95
C LYS A 87 24.38 -6.11 -7.94
N GLU A 88 24.52 -6.85 -9.05
CA GLU A 88 23.44 -7.03 -10.03
C GLU A 88 22.21 -7.70 -9.40
N LEU A 89 22.40 -8.65 -8.49
CA LEU A 89 21.33 -9.32 -7.77
C LEU A 89 20.61 -8.38 -6.78
N HIS A 90 21.38 -7.61 -6.00
CA HIS A 90 20.79 -6.63 -5.08
C HIS A 90 19.99 -5.55 -5.83
N GLN A 91 20.50 -5.08 -6.97
CA GLN A 91 19.79 -4.11 -7.80
C GLN A 91 18.49 -4.71 -8.36
N LEU A 92 18.54 -5.92 -8.89
CA LEU A 92 17.35 -6.63 -9.38
C LEU A 92 16.28 -6.78 -8.30
N VAL A 93 16.68 -7.18 -7.09
CA VAL A 93 15.79 -7.37 -5.94
C VAL A 93 15.12 -6.05 -5.54
N ASN A 94 15.91 -4.99 -5.40
CA ASN A 94 15.41 -3.65 -5.05
C ASN A 94 14.40 -3.14 -6.09
N ASP A 95 14.80 -3.11 -7.35
CA ASP A 95 13.99 -2.56 -8.43
C ASP A 95 12.70 -3.36 -8.66
N THR A 96 12.75 -4.67 -8.44
CA THR A 96 11.58 -5.54 -8.60
C THR A 96 10.60 -5.34 -7.45
N TYR A 97 11.06 -5.21 -6.22
CA TYR A 97 10.20 -4.95 -5.06
C TYR A 97 9.48 -3.61 -5.20
N GLU A 98 10.23 -2.53 -5.48
CA GLU A 98 9.65 -1.19 -5.67
C GLU A 98 8.61 -1.16 -6.80
N LEU A 99 8.95 -1.76 -7.95
CA LEU A 99 8.03 -1.85 -9.08
C LEU A 99 6.72 -2.53 -8.68
N SER A 100 6.82 -3.67 -8.01
CA SER A 100 5.66 -4.48 -7.64
C SER A 100 4.77 -3.75 -6.64
N TYR A 101 5.38 -3.15 -5.62
CA TYR A 101 4.67 -2.35 -4.63
C TYR A 101 3.92 -1.17 -5.26
N LYS A 102 4.62 -0.34 -6.03
CA LYS A 102 4.01 0.84 -6.68
C LYS A 102 2.92 0.45 -7.67
N SER A 103 3.16 -0.60 -8.47
CA SER A 103 2.17 -1.06 -9.45
C SER A 103 0.90 -1.63 -8.82
N MET A 104 0.99 -2.22 -7.64
CA MET A 104 -0.18 -2.67 -6.87
C MET A 104 -1.02 -1.48 -6.43
N VAL A 105 -0.42 -0.49 -5.76
CA VAL A 105 -1.13 0.69 -5.24
C VAL A 105 -1.76 1.49 -6.39
N GLU A 106 -0.99 1.82 -7.42
CA GLU A 106 -1.51 2.53 -8.61
C GLU A 106 -2.57 1.72 -9.37
N GLY A 107 -2.45 0.40 -9.39
CA GLY A 107 -3.43 -0.48 -10.01
C GLY A 107 -4.77 -0.44 -9.29
N VAL A 108 -4.76 -0.45 -7.95
CA VAL A 108 -5.95 -0.29 -7.12
C VAL A 108 -6.62 1.06 -7.37
N ASP A 109 -5.86 2.15 -7.32
CA ASP A 109 -6.39 3.51 -7.58
C ASP A 109 -7.09 3.59 -8.94
N LYS A 110 -6.46 3.00 -9.98
CA LYS A 110 -7.03 3.00 -11.35
C LYS A 110 -8.31 2.16 -11.46
N VAL A 111 -8.40 1.06 -10.74
CA VAL A 111 -9.61 0.22 -10.72
C VAL A 111 -10.74 0.92 -9.98
N LEU A 112 -10.46 1.51 -8.82
CA LEU A 112 -11.44 2.24 -8.02
C LEU A 112 -11.96 3.48 -8.75
N ALA A 113 -11.06 4.27 -9.36
CA ALA A 113 -11.44 5.41 -10.20
C ALA A 113 -12.33 4.96 -11.39
N GLY A 114 -12.03 3.81 -12.00
CA GLY A 114 -12.86 3.20 -13.05
C GLY A 114 -14.25 2.77 -12.57
N ALA A 115 -14.41 2.51 -11.29
CA ALA A 115 -15.68 2.19 -10.62
C ALA A 115 -16.39 3.44 -10.06
N GLY A 116 -15.82 4.64 -10.25
CA GLY A 116 -16.36 5.90 -9.72
C GLY A 116 -16.11 6.09 -8.22
N ILE A 117 -15.12 5.42 -7.66
CA ILE A 117 -14.67 5.57 -6.28
C ILE A 117 -13.39 6.42 -6.31
N ASP A 118 -13.46 7.63 -5.75
CA ASP A 118 -12.37 8.61 -5.78
C ASP A 118 -11.36 8.45 -4.61
N ASP A 119 -11.34 7.29 -3.97
CA ASP A 119 -10.32 6.97 -2.97
C ASP A 119 -8.96 6.75 -3.64
N VAL A 120 -7.95 7.51 -3.24
CA VAL A 120 -6.59 7.47 -3.77
C VAL A 120 -5.63 6.99 -2.69
N PHE A 121 -5.18 5.75 -2.81
CA PHE A 121 -4.28 5.13 -1.84
C PHE A 121 -2.80 5.45 -2.09
N SER A 122 -2.41 5.84 -3.31
CA SER A 122 -1.03 6.18 -3.66
C SER A 122 -0.42 7.31 -2.82
N ASN A 123 -1.25 8.18 -2.25
CA ASN A 123 -0.81 9.24 -1.35
C ASN A 123 -0.72 8.80 0.12
N ALA A 124 -1.50 7.79 0.52
CA ALA A 124 -1.56 7.28 1.90
C ALA A 124 -0.60 6.12 2.15
N VAL A 125 -0.31 5.33 1.10
CA VAL A 125 0.45 4.09 1.17
C VAL A 125 1.79 4.26 0.45
N ALA A 126 2.72 4.98 1.08
CA ALA A 126 4.08 5.15 0.58
C ALA A 126 4.99 4.00 1.04
N ILE A 127 5.85 3.54 0.12
CA ILE A 127 6.90 2.58 0.46
C ILE A 127 7.96 3.22 1.35
N THR A 128 8.30 2.58 2.47
CA THR A 128 9.34 3.11 3.37
C THR A 128 10.72 2.49 3.09
N PRO A 129 11.81 3.23 3.35
CA PRO A 129 13.17 2.68 3.24
C PRO A 129 13.35 1.41 4.10
N GLU A 130 12.71 1.31 5.26
CA GLU A 130 12.77 0.15 6.15
C GLU A 130 12.14 -1.08 5.50
N GLN A 131 11.01 -0.93 4.81
CA GLN A 131 10.36 -2.03 4.06
C GLN A 131 11.28 -2.55 2.96
N ILE A 132 11.88 -1.65 2.18
CA ILE A 132 12.85 -2.02 1.13
C ILE A 132 14.02 -2.78 1.76
N MET A 133 14.63 -2.23 2.82
CA MET A 133 15.80 -2.82 3.46
C MET A 133 15.52 -4.21 4.05
N LYS A 134 14.34 -4.42 4.64
CA LYS A 134 13.92 -5.73 5.18
C LYS A 134 13.86 -6.80 4.10
N VAL A 135 13.44 -6.45 2.90
CA VAL A 135 13.26 -7.39 1.80
C VAL A 135 14.55 -7.59 1.00
N VAL A 136 15.32 -6.52 0.79
CA VAL A 136 16.59 -6.54 0.04
C VAL A 136 17.69 -7.26 0.84
N LYS A 137 17.79 -7.00 2.14
CA LYS A 137 18.75 -7.69 3.03
C LYS A 137 18.20 -9.04 3.50
N ASN A 138 17.95 -9.93 2.54
CA ASN A 138 17.53 -11.29 2.86
C ASN A 138 18.74 -12.15 3.29
N PRO A 139 18.83 -12.61 4.56
CA PRO A 139 19.94 -13.45 5.01
C PRO A 139 20.12 -14.73 4.20
N ILE A 140 19.03 -15.30 3.67
CA ILE A 140 19.07 -16.52 2.86
C ILE A 140 19.78 -16.25 1.52
N MET A 141 19.50 -15.10 0.91
CA MET A 141 20.18 -14.68 -0.33
C MET A 141 21.68 -14.46 -0.09
N GLU A 142 22.05 -13.77 0.99
CA GLU A 142 23.45 -13.52 1.33
C GLU A 142 24.22 -14.82 1.57
N VAL A 143 23.65 -15.75 2.33
CA VAL A 143 24.24 -17.09 2.55
C VAL A 143 24.38 -17.86 1.22
N ALA A 144 23.39 -17.74 0.33
CA ALA A 144 23.43 -18.39 -0.98
C ALA A 144 24.52 -17.79 -1.88
N LEU A 145 24.71 -16.46 -1.85
CA LEU A 145 25.77 -15.76 -2.59
C LEU A 145 27.16 -16.13 -2.06
N GLU A 146 27.32 -16.12 -0.74
CA GLU A 146 28.58 -16.53 -0.09
C GLU A 146 28.94 -18.00 -0.41
N LYS A 147 27.94 -18.88 -0.33
CA LYS A 147 28.12 -20.27 -0.73
C LYS A 147 28.54 -20.38 -2.20
N ASN A 148 27.87 -19.65 -3.09
CA ASN A 148 28.20 -19.65 -4.51
C ASN A 148 29.64 -19.17 -4.75
N HIS A 149 30.11 -18.15 -4.04
CA HIS A 149 31.47 -17.67 -4.07
C HIS A 149 32.45 -18.79 -3.67
N ARG A 150 32.23 -19.46 -2.55
CA ARG A 150 33.08 -20.59 -2.09
C ARG A 150 33.10 -21.74 -3.11
N ASP A 151 31.95 -22.07 -3.69
CA ASP A 151 31.84 -23.10 -4.72
C ASP A 151 32.64 -22.72 -5.98
N ILE A 152 32.65 -21.43 -6.39
CA ILE A 152 33.49 -20.95 -7.51
C ILE A 152 34.99 -21.16 -7.21
N VAL A 153 35.43 -20.69 -6.03
CA VAL A 153 36.83 -20.81 -5.60
C VAL A 153 37.25 -22.26 -5.57
N TYR A 154 36.45 -23.13 -4.95
CA TYR A 154 36.72 -24.55 -4.84
C TYR A 154 36.80 -25.23 -6.21
N ASP A 155 35.77 -25.09 -7.04
CA ASP A 155 35.65 -25.75 -8.34
C ASP A 155 36.79 -25.34 -9.30
N ILE A 156 37.16 -24.06 -9.30
CA ILE A 156 38.24 -23.56 -10.15
C ILE A 156 39.61 -24.02 -9.63
N LYS A 157 39.89 -23.89 -8.33
CA LYS A 157 41.14 -24.37 -7.73
C LYS A 157 41.31 -25.88 -7.95
N GLN A 158 40.24 -26.65 -7.79
CA GLN A 158 40.24 -28.08 -8.06
C GLN A 158 40.55 -28.40 -9.53
N ALA A 159 39.88 -27.70 -10.47
CA ALA A 159 40.10 -27.92 -11.90
C ALA A 159 41.55 -27.62 -12.31
N VAL A 160 42.15 -26.59 -11.74
CA VAL A 160 43.54 -26.20 -11.95
C VAL A 160 44.48 -27.18 -11.28
N ALA A 161 44.26 -27.55 -10.02
CA ALA A 161 45.11 -28.52 -9.30
C ALA A 161 45.19 -29.86 -10.04
N VAL A 162 44.03 -30.39 -10.50
CA VAL A 162 44.02 -31.62 -11.32
C VAL A 162 44.77 -31.44 -12.63
N GLY A 163 44.72 -30.24 -13.23
CA GLY A 163 45.51 -29.94 -14.42
C GLY A 163 47.03 -30.00 -14.16
N LEU A 164 47.48 -29.36 -13.09
CA LEU A 164 48.88 -29.34 -12.67
C LEU A 164 49.39 -30.72 -12.23
N MET A 165 48.57 -31.50 -11.51
CA MET A 165 48.93 -32.86 -11.12
C MET A 165 49.13 -33.78 -12.32
N ASN A 166 48.37 -33.55 -13.40
CA ASN A 166 48.50 -34.34 -14.63
C ASN A 166 49.57 -33.81 -15.61
N GLY A 167 50.17 -32.66 -15.33
CA GLY A 167 51.07 -32.00 -16.30
C GLY A 167 50.31 -31.54 -17.55
N ASP A 168 49.05 -31.06 -17.40
CA ASP A 168 48.22 -30.71 -18.54
C ASP A 168 48.76 -29.46 -19.27
N ARG A 169 48.59 -29.43 -20.59
CA ARG A 169 48.81 -28.23 -21.40
C ARG A 169 47.72 -27.20 -21.15
N TYR A 170 48.02 -25.92 -21.39
CA TYR A 170 47.10 -24.80 -21.23
C TYR A 170 45.68 -25.07 -21.75
N ALA A 171 45.54 -25.56 -22.98
CA ALA A 171 44.24 -25.80 -23.59
C ALA A 171 43.36 -26.77 -22.78
N THR A 172 43.97 -27.78 -22.15
CA THR A 172 43.25 -28.74 -21.29
C THR A 172 42.83 -28.11 -19.98
N VAL A 173 43.70 -27.34 -19.32
CA VAL A 173 43.39 -26.62 -18.09
C VAL A 173 42.28 -25.59 -18.35
N ALA A 174 42.40 -24.80 -19.43
CA ALA A 174 41.38 -23.81 -19.83
C ALA A 174 40.00 -24.44 -20.08
N ARG A 175 39.95 -25.64 -20.66
CA ARG A 175 38.71 -26.40 -20.84
C ARG A 175 38.14 -26.90 -19.52
N LYS A 176 39.00 -27.44 -18.62
CA LYS A 176 38.56 -27.90 -17.28
C LYS A 176 37.91 -26.77 -16.49
N ILE A 177 38.48 -25.56 -16.50
CA ILE A 177 37.91 -24.38 -15.84
C ILE A 177 36.57 -23.98 -16.47
N SER A 178 36.46 -23.97 -17.80
CA SER A 178 35.20 -23.67 -18.48
C SER A 178 34.09 -24.64 -18.08
N VAL A 179 34.40 -25.92 -17.99
CA VAL A 179 33.47 -26.97 -17.55
C VAL A 179 33.10 -26.79 -16.07
N ALA A 180 34.08 -26.48 -15.21
CA ALA A 180 33.83 -26.25 -13.78
C ALA A 180 32.83 -25.11 -13.54
N LEU A 181 32.92 -24.01 -14.29
CA LEU A 181 32.01 -22.89 -14.17
C LEU A 181 30.60 -23.15 -14.74
N ASP A 182 30.47 -23.89 -15.84
CA ASP A 182 29.20 -24.06 -16.57
C ASP A 182 28.60 -25.48 -16.46
N LYS A 183 29.13 -26.33 -15.57
CA LYS A 183 28.55 -27.65 -15.31
C LYS A 183 27.11 -27.56 -14.79
N GLU A 184 26.32 -28.61 -14.91
CA GLU A 184 25.02 -28.71 -14.29
C GLU A 184 25.18 -28.58 -12.76
N ASN A 185 24.41 -27.67 -12.15
CA ASN A 185 24.56 -27.22 -10.75
C ASN A 185 25.92 -26.54 -10.45
N GLY A 186 26.65 -26.07 -11.47
CA GLY A 186 27.83 -25.26 -11.27
C GLY A 186 27.56 -23.82 -10.87
N PRO A 187 28.61 -23.06 -10.51
CA PRO A 187 28.46 -21.72 -9.94
C PRO A 187 27.67 -20.74 -10.79
N TYR A 188 27.83 -20.74 -12.10
CA TYR A 188 27.09 -19.90 -13.02
C TYR A 188 25.56 -20.20 -12.96
N LYS A 189 25.19 -21.47 -13.06
CA LYS A 189 23.78 -21.88 -13.01
C LYS A 189 23.17 -21.65 -11.63
N ASN A 190 23.98 -21.74 -10.58
CA ASN A 190 23.57 -21.40 -9.22
C ASN A 190 23.27 -19.90 -9.08
N ALA A 191 24.13 -19.02 -9.61
CA ALA A 191 23.88 -17.58 -9.61
C ALA A 191 22.58 -17.22 -10.34
N MET A 192 22.33 -17.84 -11.51
CA MET A 192 21.08 -17.67 -12.26
C MET A 192 19.85 -18.17 -11.48
N ARG A 193 19.99 -19.27 -10.74
CA ARG A 193 18.92 -19.80 -9.90
C ARG A 193 18.62 -18.88 -8.73
N ILE A 194 19.64 -18.30 -8.10
CA ILE A 194 19.49 -17.30 -7.04
C ILE A 194 18.73 -16.09 -7.61
N ALA A 195 19.16 -15.56 -8.76
CA ALA A 195 18.50 -14.41 -9.40
C ALA A 195 17.00 -14.64 -9.62
N ARG A 196 16.63 -15.75 -10.23
CA ARG A 196 15.23 -16.12 -10.51
C ARG A 196 14.40 -16.29 -9.24
N THR A 197 14.98 -17.00 -8.26
CA THR A 197 14.27 -17.27 -7.00
C THR A 197 14.01 -15.98 -6.23
N GLU A 198 15.03 -15.11 -6.13
CA GLU A 198 14.91 -13.86 -5.40
C GLU A 198 14.05 -12.82 -6.12
N ALA A 199 14.19 -12.67 -7.45
CA ALA A 199 13.32 -11.80 -8.23
C ALA A 199 11.84 -12.18 -8.08
N HIS A 200 11.54 -13.49 -8.12
CA HIS A 200 10.19 -13.98 -7.89
C HIS A 200 9.72 -13.70 -6.46
N ARG A 201 10.53 -14.02 -5.46
CA ARG A 201 10.21 -13.81 -4.04
C ARG A 201 9.88 -12.34 -3.73
N VAL A 202 10.73 -11.41 -4.21
CA VAL A 202 10.55 -9.97 -3.92
C VAL A 202 9.40 -9.36 -4.70
N ARG A 203 9.10 -9.85 -5.90
CA ARG A 203 7.92 -9.45 -6.65
C ARG A 203 6.65 -9.78 -5.87
N GLU A 204 6.53 -11.01 -5.40
CA GLU A 204 5.37 -11.41 -4.62
C GLU A 204 5.32 -10.69 -3.26
N ALA A 205 6.49 -10.40 -2.64
CA ALA A 205 6.57 -9.59 -1.40
C ALA A 205 6.09 -8.16 -1.63
N GLY A 206 6.54 -7.48 -2.68
CA GLY A 206 6.13 -6.11 -2.99
C GLY A 206 4.62 -6.00 -3.24
N ASN A 207 4.06 -6.93 -4.02
CA ASN A 207 2.62 -7.00 -4.24
C ASN A 207 1.85 -7.24 -2.93
N MET A 208 2.31 -8.16 -2.10
CA MET A 208 1.66 -8.52 -0.86
C MET A 208 1.71 -7.39 0.17
N ASP A 209 2.88 -6.76 0.35
CA ASP A 209 3.06 -5.67 1.31
C ASP A 209 2.21 -4.46 0.91
N ALA A 210 2.14 -4.14 -0.38
CA ALA A 210 1.25 -3.11 -0.91
C ALA A 210 -0.23 -3.47 -0.71
N ALA A 211 -0.62 -4.71 -1.03
CA ALA A 211 -2.00 -5.17 -0.84
C ALA A 211 -2.44 -5.12 0.63
N ARG A 212 -1.56 -5.49 1.57
CA ARG A 212 -1.81 -5.37 3.01
C ARG A 212 -1.95 -3.92 3.47
N SER A 213 -1.10 -3.04 2.95
CA SER A 213 -1.15 -1.62 3.28
C SER A 213 -2.43 -0.98 2.75
N VAL A 214 -2.80 -1.26 1.49
CA VAL A 214 -4.06 -0.82 0.90
C VAL A 214 -5.27 -1.39 1.65
N ASP A 215 -5.26 -2.70 1.98
CA ASP A 215 -6.34 -3.33 2.73
C ASP A 215 -6.56 -2.68 4.10
N LYS A 216 -5.49 -2.31 4.78
CA LYS A 216 -5.56 -1.61 6.06
C LYS A 216 -6.23 -0.24 5.92
N GLU A 217 -5.88 0.52 4.88
CA GLU A 217 -6.55 1.79 4.58
C GLU A 217 -8.01 1.57 4.16
N MET A 218 -8.30 0.56 3.31
CA MET A 218 -9.67 0.21 2.91
C MET A 218 -10.58 -0.11 4.09
N GLN A 219 -10.08 -0.76 5.13
CA GLN A 219 -10.85 -1.04 6.35
C GLN A 219 -11.28 0.23 7.08
N GLY A 220 -10.57 1.35 6.88
CA GLY A 220 -10.95 2.68 7.38
C GLY A 220 -11.97 3.41 6.51
N THR A 221 -12.27 2.91 5.30
CA THR A 221 -13.22 3.51 4.36
C THR A 221 -14.62 2.91 4.48
N SER A 222 -15.58 3.59 3.88
CA SER A 222 -16.97 3.12 3.84
C SER A 222 -17.28 2.16 2.70
N THR A 223 -16.28 1.75 1.92
CA THR A 223 -16.49 0.93 0.72
C THR A 223 -16.96 -0.49 1.03
N GLY A 224 -16.70 -0.99 2.24
CA GLY A 224 -16.96 -2.40 2.61
C GLY A 224 -16.13 -3.40 1.82
N LEU A 225 -15.13 -2.92 1.07
CA LEU A 225 -14.22 -3.75 0.29
C LEU A 225 -13.02 -4.20 1.14
N ARG A 226 -12.52 -5.39 0.85
CA ARG A 226 -11.27 -5.92 1.38
C ARG A 226 -10.40 -6.43 0.23
N MET A 227 -9.09 -6.29 0.40
CA MET A 227 -8.15 -6.93 -0.51
C MET A 227 -8.11 -8.43 -0.26
N VAL A 228 -8.33 -9.20 -1.32
CA VAL A 228 -8.22 -10.65 -1.31
C VAL A 228 -7.10 -11.10 -2.24
N LYS A 229 -6.49 -12.23 -1.91
CA LYS A 229 -5.44 -12.84 -2.69
C LYS A 229 -5.77 -14.29 -3.01
N THR A 230 -5.50 -14.69 -4.26
CA THR A 230 -5.78 -16.03 -4.76
C THR A 230 -4.51 -16.67 -5.30
N TRP A 231 -4.18 -17.87 -4.83
CA TRP A 231 -3.05 -18.64 -5.35
C TRP A 231 -3.29 -19.06 -6.79
N ARG A 232 -2.33 -18.79 -7.67
CA ARG A 232 -2.37 -19.13 -9.08
C ARG A 232 -1.13 -19.93 -9.48
N THR A 233 -1.33 -20.91 -10.32
CA THR A 233 -0.25 -21.70 -10.90
C THR A 233 -0.12 -21.37 -12.38
N MET A 234 1.07 -21.52 -12.94
CA MET A 234 1.29 -21.35 -14.39
C MET A 234 0.67 -22.49 -15.20
N LYS A 235 0.09 -23.50 -14.55
CA LYS A 235 -0.55 -24.68 -15.19
C LYS A 235 0.35 -25.42 -16.17
N ASP A 236 1.65 -25.24 -16.04
CA ASP A 236 2.64 -25.93 -16.87
C ASP A 236 3.26 -27.14 -16.12
N GLU A 237 4.03 -27.95 -16.84
CA GLU A 237 4.70 -29.15 -16.32
C GLU A 237 5.77 -28.88 -15.25
N ARG A 238 6.13 -27.61 -15.02
CA ARG A 238 7.11 -27.20 -14.03
C ARG A 238 6.48 -26.82 -12.68
N VAL A 239 5.14 -26.76 -12.62
CA VAL A 239 4.44 -26.58 -11.35
C VAL A 239 4.55 -27.85 -10.53
N ARG A 240 4.79 -27.70 -9.23
CA ARG A 240 4.95 -28.87 -8.33
C ARG A 240 3.62 -29.62 -8.10
N PRO A 241 3.69 -30.96 -7.99
CA PRO A 241 4.87 -31.80 -8.12
C PRO A 241 5.29 -31.88 -9.59
N GLN A 242 6.59 -31.74 -9.83
CA GLN A 242 7.11 -31.91 -11.19
C GLN A 242 6.82 -33.34 -11.65
N SER A 243 5.91 -33.49 -12.58
CA SER A 243 5.42 -34.79 -13.05
C SER A 243 6.39 -35.52 -13.98
N ARG A 244 7.48 -34.88 -14.40
CA ARG A 244 8.42 -35.44 -15.37
C ARG A 244 9.83 -35.52 -14.81
N ARG A 245 10.32 -36.73 -14.59
CA ARG A 245 11.75 -37.03 -14.40
C ARG A 245 12.31 -37.62 -15.67
N ARG A 246 13.46 -37.12 -16.12
CA ARG A 246 14.21 -37.76 -17.18
C ARG A 246 14.68 -39.13 -16.67
N SER A 247 14.29 -40.22 -17.33
CA SER A 247 14.76 -41.54 -16.97
C SER A 247 16.23 -41.70 -17.32
N LYS A 248 16.95 -42.60 -16.63
CA LYS A 248 18.31 -42.95 -16.97
C LYS A 248 18.50 -43.43 -18.44
N LYS A 249 17.38 -43.79 -19.11
CA LYS A 249 17.34 -44.23 -20.51
C LYS A 249 16.91 -43.11 -21.49
N GLY A 250 16.91 -41.82 -21.05
CA GLY A 250 16.62 -40.67 -21.92
C GLY A 250 15.16 -40.33 -22.16
N GLY A 251 14.20 -41.10 -21.66
CA GLY A 251 12.76 -40.83 -21.74
C GLY A 251 12.23 -40.10 -20.52
N TRP A 252 11.03 -39.48 -20.64
CA TRP A 252 10.33 -38.84 -19.54
C TRP A 252 9.42 -39.85 -18.82
N THR A 253 9.44 -39.88 -17.50
CA THR A 253 8.55 -40.72 -16.70
C THR A 253 7.46 -39.87 -16.05
N SER A 254 6.22 -40.35 -16.07
CA SER A 254 5.04 -39.67 -15.51
C SER A 254 4.82 -39.93 -14.00
N LYS A 255 5.83 -40.39 -13.27
CA LYS A 255 5.69 -40.59 -11.82
C LYS A 255 5.67 -39.27 -11.11
N MET A 256 4.53 -38.95 -10.44
CA MET A 256 4.41 -37.80 -9.55
C MET A 256 5.51 -37.86 -8.48
N GLY A 257 6.27 -36.76 -8.33
CA GLY A 257 7.29 -36.64 -7.29
C GLY A 257 6.67 -36.68 -5.89
N LYS A 258 7.39 -37.24 -4.92
CA LYS A 258 7.10 -37.02 -3.51
C LYS A 258 7.53 -35.60 -3.16
N GLY A 259 6.65 -34.75 -2.65
CA GLY A 259 6.97 -33.39 -2.26
C GLY A 259 5.78 -32.43 -2.36
N PRO A 260 5.98 -31.13 -2.17
CA PRO A 260 4.95 -30.12 -2.22
C PRO A 260 4.09 -30.18 -3.47
N ASN A 261 2.77 -30.02 -3.33
CA ASN A 261 1.83 -30.08 -4.44
C ASN A 261 1.14 -28.72 -4.64
N HIS A 262 1.76 -27.83 -5.38
CA HIS A 262 1.22 -26.51 -5.66
C HIS A 262 0.02 -26.52 -6.60
N MET A 263 -0.19 -27.58 -7.39
CA MET A 263 -1.37 -27.67 -8.26
C MET A 263 -2.66 -27.74 -7.45
N LYS A 264 -2.63 -28.30 -6.24
CA LYS A 264 -3.79 -28.33 -5.34
C LYS A 264 -4.12 -26.99 -4.71
N LEU A 265 -3.19 -26.03 -4.78
CA LEU A 265 -3.38 -24.68 -4.23
C LEU A 265 -4.06 -23.74 -5.23
N GLU A 266 -4.17 -24.12 -6.51
CA GLU A 266 -4.83 -23.32 -7.54
C GLU A 266 -6.22 -22.90 -7.10
N GLY A 267 -6.47 -21.59 -7.07
CA GLY A 267 -7.76 -21.02 -6.69
C GLY A 267 -7.99 -20.84 -5.19
N GLN A 268 -7.06 -21.30 -4.31
CA GLN A 268 -7.16 -20.99 -2.89
C GLN A 268 -7.17 -19.48 -2.70
N THR A 269 -8.25 -18.95 -2.10
CA THR A 269 -8.47 -17.53 -1.88
C THR A 269 -8.52 -17.24 -0.39
N VAL A 270 -7.79 -16.22 0.05
CA VAL A 270 -7.72 -15.74 1.44
C VAL A 270 -7.65 -14.20 1.45
N LEU A 271 -7.84 -13.58 2.59
CA LEU A 271 -7.61 -12.15 2.76
C LEU A 271 -6.12 -11.80 2.56
N ALA A 272 -5.82 -10.55 2.23
CA ALA A 272 -4.44 -10.11 1.98
C ALA A 272 -3.52 -10.30 3.19
N ASP A 273 -4.06 -10.22 4.40
CA ASP A 273 -3.35 -10.39 5.68
C ASP A 273 -3.27 -11.85 6.16
N GLU A 274 -4.04 -12.79 5.56
CA GLU A 274 -4.04 -14.21 5.91
C GLU A 274 -3.02 -15.00 5.11
N PRO A 275 -2.29 -15.97 5.69
CA PRO A 275 -1.42 -16.87 4.94
C PRO A 275 -2.20 -17.93 4.18
N PHE A 276 -1.67 -18.40 3.05
CA PHE A 276 -2.14 -19.61 2.38
C PHE A 276 -1.76 -20.87 3.16
N ASP A 277 -2.63 -21.86 3.19
CA ASP A 277 -2.33 -23.21 3.69
C ASP A 277 -1.74 -24.05 2.54
N LEU A 278 -0.52 -24.55 2.72
CA LEU A 278 0.17 -25.34 1.71
C LEU A 278 -0.24 -26.83 1.70
N LEU A 279 -1.23 -27.19 2.52
CA LEU A 279 -1.84 -28.53 2.60
C LEU A 279 -0.87 -29.66 3.02
N ASP A 280 0.26 -29.30 3.59
CA ASP A 280 1.27 -30.23 4.15
C ASP A 280 1.75 -29.79 5.55
N GLY A 281 0.98 -28.93 6.21
CA GLY A 281 1.28 -28.36 7.52
C GLY A 281 2.08 -27.06 7.47
N ASN A 282 2.56 -26.65 6.31
CA ASN A 282 3.25 -25.39 6.12
C ASN A 282 2.27 -24.29 5.69
N LYS A 283 2.67 -23.03 5.91
CA LYS A 283 1.94 -21.85 5.46
C LYS A 283 2.87 -20.93 4.69
N ALA A 284 2.31 -20.12 3.81
CA ALA A 284 3.07 -19.11 3.08
C ALA A 284 2.22 -17.85 2.89
N ASP A 285 2.82 -16.70 3.05
CA ASP A 285 2.18 -15.42 2.76
C ASP A 285 1.97 -15.21 1.25
N ALA A 286 2.90 -15.72 0.45
CA ALA A 286 2.84 -15.76 -1.02
C ALA A 286 3.75 -16.86 -1.55
N PRO A 287 3.67 -17.23 -2.85
CA PRO A 287 4.61 -18.14 -3.48
C PRO A 287 6.07 -17.66 -3.34
N GLY A 288 6.95 -18.56 -2.92
CA GLY A 288 8.35 -18.23 -2.64
C GLY A 288 8.62 -17.64 -1.26
N GLN A 289 7.64 -17.67 -0.35
CA GLN A 289 7.72 -17.07 0.99
C GLN A 289 7.29 -18.04 2.10
N SER A 290 7.41 -19.34 1.88
CA SER A 290 7.11 -20.35 2.91
C SER A 290 8.25 -20.51 3.93
N GLY A 291 9.47 -20.08 3.59
CA GLY A 291 10.69 -20.39 4.33
C GLY A 291 11.15 -21.83 4.16
N VAL A 292 10.50 -22.62 3.33
CA VAL A 292 10.83 -24.01 3.06
C VAL A 292 11.36 -24.14 1.63
N ALA A 293 12.62 -24.50 1.48
CA ALA A 293 13.31 -24.58 0.20
C ALA A 293 12.54 -25.46 -0.83
N GLY A 294 11.85 -26.51 -0.36
CA GLY A 294 11.02 -27.38 -1.20
C GLY A 294 9.85 -26.64 -1.85
N HIS A 295 9.28 -25.63 -1.24
CA HIS A 295 8.21 -24.81 -1.77
C HIS A 295 8.74 -23.61 -2.58
N ASP A 296 9.84 -22.98 -2.12
CA ASP A 296 10.24 -21.65 -2.57
C ASP A 296 11.16 -21.66 -3.80
N ILE A 297 12.18 -22.53 -3.82
CA ILE A 297 13.19 -22.54 -4.90
C ILE A 297 12.55 -22.88 -6.25
N ASN A 298 12.73 -22.01 -7.26
CA ASN A 298 12.15 -22.14 -8.60
C ASN A 298 10.60 -22.29 -8.59
N CYS A 299 9.92 -21.72 -7.61
CA CYS A 299 8.46 -21.66 -7.63
C CYS A 299 7.97 -20.85 -8.83
N ARG A 300 6.90 -21.32 -9.49
CA ARG A 300 6.29 -20.67 -10.66
C ARG A 300 4.84 -20.27 -10.42
N CYS A 301 4.39 -20.40 -9.18
CA CYS A 301 3.09 -19.89 -8.77
C CYS A 301 3.18 -18.37 -8.58
N TYR A 302 2.05 -17.70 -8.63
CA TYR A 302 1.92 -16.29 -8.37
C TYR A 302 0.60 -16.02 -7.65
N VAL A 303 0.42 -14.80 -7.17
CA VAL A 303 -0.83 -14.36 -6.55
C VAL A 303 -1.58 -13.44 -7.51
N SER A 304 -2.86 -13.69 -7.72
CA SER A 304 -3.77 -12.68 -8.25
C SER A 304 -4.49 -11.99 -7.09
N TYR A 305 -4.67 -10.68 -7.20
CA TYR A 305 -5.31 -9.86 -6.19
C TYR A 305 -6.62 -9.29 -6.73
N ASP A 306 -7.57 -9.09 -5.84
CA ASP A 306 -8.87 -8.54 -6.15
C ASP A 306 -9.42 -7.77 -4.95
N MET A 307 -10.39 -6.92 -5.17
CA MET A 307 -11.14 -6.23 -4.13
C MET A 307 -12.54 -6.81 -4.09
N MET A 308 -12.97 -7.30 -2.95
CA MET A 308 -14.25 -7.98 -2.80
C MET A 308 -15.04 -7.43 -1.64
N THR A 309 -16.35 -7.42 -1.79
CA THR A 309 -17.30 -7.32 -0.68
C THR A 309 -17.35 -8.63 0.10
N ASP A 310 -17.87 -8.60 1.33
CA ASP A 310 -18.06 -9.83 2.13
C ASP A 310 -18.91 -10.87 1.41
N ALA A 311 -19.98 -10.46 0.74
CA ALA A 311 -20.87 -11.35 -0.01
C ALA A 311 -20.14 -12.07 -1.18
N GLU A 312 -19.29 -11.35 -1.91
CA GLU A 312 -18.49 -11.93 -2.99
C GLU A 312 -17.43 -12.90 -2.45
N PHE A 313 -16.78 -12.53 -1.35
CA PHE A 313 -15.79 -13.37 -0.68
C PHE A 313 -16.44 -14.64 -0.14
N PHE A 314 -17.62 -14.54 0.52
CA PHE A 314 -18.38 -15.69 0.98
C PHE A 314 -18.79 -16.61 -0.17
N LYS A 315 -19.31 -16.05 -1.26
CA LYS A 315 -19.67 -16.84 -2.45
C LYS A 315 -18.47 -17.62 -3.01
N LYS A 316 -17.26 -17.05 -2.91
CA LYS A 316 -16.04 -17.64 -3.46
C LYS A 316 -15.37 -18.65 -2.53
N THR A 317 -15.41 -18.42 -1.22
CA THR A 317 -14.63 -19.17 -0.22
C THR A 317 -15.47 -19.95 0.79
N GLY A 318 -16.76 -19.63 0.92
CA GLY A 318 -17.63 -20.11 2.00
C GLY A 318 -17.31 -19.49 3.37
N LYS A 319 -16.51 -18.43 3.42
CA LYS A 319 -16.12 -17.75 4.65
C LYS A 319 -16.50 -16.28 4.58
N HIS A 320 -16.88 -15.71 5.70
CA HIS A 320 -17.08 -14.27 5.85
C HIS A 320 -15.80 -13.58 6.31
N PHE A 321 -15.73 -12.26 6.13
CA PHE A 321 -14.64 -11.46 6.68
C PHE A 321 -14.57 -11.60 8.20
N PRO A 322 -13.39 -11.51 8.82
CA PRO A 322 -13.27 -11.51 10.27
C PRO A 322 -14.12 -10.40 10.89
N GLY A 323 -14.97 -10.78 11.84
CA GLY A 323 -15.91 -9.83 12.47
C GLY A 323 -17.22 -9.59 11.72
N TRP A 324 -17.46 -10.27 10.59
CA TRP A 324 -18.74 -10.24 9.91
C TRP A 324 -19.85 -10.78 10.85
N LYS A 325 -20.88 -9.97 11.04
CA LYS A 325 -22.08 -10.35 11.78
C LYS A 325 -23.21 -10.38 10.77
N GLY A 326 -23.56 -11.56 10.28
CA GLY A 326 -24.49 -11.82 9.20
C GLY A 326 -25.56 -10.77 8.93
N ASP A 327 -25.96 -10.63 7.67
CA ASP A 327 -27.17 -9.90 7.31
C ASP A 327 -28.35 -10.58 8.01
N ILE A 328 -28.85 -9.92 9.06
CA ILE A 328 -30.10 -10.34 9.71
C ILE A 328 -31.22 -9.90 8.78
N GLU A 329 -31.55 -10.74 7.78
CA GLU A 329 -32.89 -10.69 7.22
C GLU A 329 -33.89 -11.07 8.30
N ASN A 330 -34.71 -10.07 8.66
CA ASN A 330 -35.99 -10.20 9.36
C ASN A 330 -36.08 -11.24 10.47
N SER A 331 -35.75 -10.85 11.68
CA SER A 331 -36.51 -11.26 12.86
C SER A 331 -36.67 -10.06 13.80
N GLU A 332 -37.94 -9.69 13.99
CA GLU A 332 -38.37 -8.82 15.07
C GLU A 332 -37.85 -9.40 16.40
N ASN A 333 -36.76 -8.81 16.90
CA ASN A 333 -36.53 -8.69 18.35
C ASN A 333 -35.44 -7.64 18.62
N SER A 334 -35.87 -6.60 19.28
CA SER A 334 -35.07 -5.48 19.75
C SER A 334 -33.92 -5.90 20.66
N GLY A 335 -32.71 -5.87 20.11
CA GLY A 335 -31.47 -5.84 20.85
C GLY A 335 -30.57 -4.81 20.18
N THR A 336 -30.43 -3.65 20.78
CA THR A 336 -29.62 -2.51 20.31
C THR A 336 -28.17 -2.96 20.15
N ILE A 337 -27.72 -3.18 18.90
CA ILE A 337 -26.29 -3.34 18.60
C ILE A 337 -25.70 -1.92 18.68
N GLU A 338 -24.97 -1.63 19.76
CA GLU A 338 -24.22 -0.38 19.87
C GLU A 338 -23.12 -0.36 18.79
N PRO A 339 -23.05 0.69 17.94
CA PRO A 339 -21.95 0.89 16.99
C PRO A 339 -20.62 0.91 17.77
N LYS A 340 -19.57 0.33 17.21
CA LYS A 340 -18.25 0.28 17.84
C LYS A 340 -17.53 1.62 17.67
N ILE A 341 -18.01 2.61 18.41
CA ILE A 341 -17.48 3.97 18.43
C ILE A 341 -16.24 4.07 19.35
N SER A 342 -15.36 5.03 19.05
CA SER A 342 -14.20 5.34 19.88
C SER A 342 -14.62 5.74 21.31
N LYS A 343 -13.69 5.62 22.25
CA LYS A 343 -13.94 6.01 23.65
C LYS A 343 -14.32 7.49 23.78
N GLU A 344 -13.67 8.33 23.00
CA GLU A 344 -13.91 9.78 22.93
C GLU A 344 -15.30 10.10 22.36
N CYS A 345 -15.68 9.41 21.29
CA CYS A 345 -17.01 9.54 20.69
C CYS A 345 -18.09 9.01 21.64
N LYS A 346 -17.85 7.88 22.32
CA LYS A 346 -18.79 7.31 23.30
C LYS A 346 -19.10 8.28 24.43
N ALA A 347 -18.10 8.99 24.96
CA ALA A 347 -18.32 9.99 26.01
C ALA A 347 -19.25 11.14 25.56
N ILE A 348 -19.15 11.54 24.28
CA ILE A 348 -20.05 12.54 23.69
C ILE A 348 -21.46 11.97 23.53
N VAL A 349 -21.58 10.76 23.02
CA VAL A 349 -22.85 10.03 22.85
C VAL A 349 -23.57 9.85 24.19
N ASP A 350 -22.85 9.44 25.22
CA ASP A 350 -23.41 9.30 26.57
C ASP A 350 -23.95 10.63 27.09
N THR A 351 -23.25 11.74 26.85
CA THR A 351 -23.70 13.09 27.21
C THR A 351 -24.95 13.49 26.44
N LEU A 352 -25.02 13.21 25.13
CA LEU A 352 -26.18 13.48 24.28
C LEU A 352 -27.40 12.71 24.75
N ASN A 353 -27.24 11.42 25.06
CA ASN A 353 -28.29 10.57 25.59
C ASN A 353 -28.81 11.05 26.96
N GLN A 354 -27.89 11.41 27.88
CA GLN A 354 -28.25 11.97 29.20
C GLN A 354 -29.04 13.28 29.09
N GLN A 355 -28.73 14.10 28.09
CA GLN A 355 -29.47 15.34 27.82
C GLN A 355 -30.78 15.10 27.07
N GLY A 356 -31.04 13.86 26.67
CA GLY A 356 -32.24 13.46 25.93
C GLY A 356 -32.30 14.10 24.54
N VAL A 357 -31.19 14.15 23.85
CA VAL A 357 -31.10 14.51 22.43
C VAL A 357 -31.55 13.33 21.58
N ASP A 358 -32.56 13.54 20.73
CA ASP A 358 -33.08 12.48 19.87
C ASP A 358 -32.02 12.01 18.86
N TYR A 359 -32.02 10.71 18.60
CA TYR A 359 -31.16 10.07 17.61
C TYR A 359 -31.99 9.60 16.41
N LYS A 360 -31.48 9.83 15.20
CA LYS A 360 -31.99 9.21 13.98
C LYS A 360 -30.84 8.70 13.15
N LYS A 361 -30.87 7.40 12.85
CA LYS A 361 -29.85 6.73 12.07
C LYS A 361 -29.54 7.49 10.76
N VAL A 362 -28.27 7.60 10.44
CA VAL A 362 -27.79 8.19 9.20
C VAL A 362 -27.54 7.06 8.20
N GLU A 363 -28.14 7.17 7.04
CA GLU A 363 -27.95 6.22 5.95
C GLU A 363 -26.87 6.75 4.99
N LYS A 364 -26.21 5.85 4.27
CA LYS A 364 -25.31 6.25 3.19
C LYS A 364 -26.11 6.56 1.92
N HIS A 365 -25.59 7.47 1.12
CA HIS A 365 -26.15 7.68 -0.22
C HIS A 365 -25.93 6.47 -1.11
N THR A 366 -26.92 6.15 -1.94
CA THR A 366 -26.81 5.11 -2.96
C THR A 366 -26.01 5.56 -4.18
N LYS A 367 -25.80 6.87 -4.33
CA LYS A 367 -24.98 7.52 -5.37
C LYS A 367 -24.31 8.76 -4.80
N SER A 368 -23.13 9.11 -5.28
CA SER A 368 -22.47 10.39 -4.93
C SER A 368 -23.34 11.57 -5.40
N LEU A 369 -23.50 12.56 -4.53
CA LEU A 369 -24.17 13.81 -4.86
C LEU A 369 -23.16 14.85 -5.34
N THR A 370 -23.56 15.62 -6.33
CA THR A 370 -22.81 16.82 -6.73
C THR A 370 -22.95 17.91 -5.65
N GLU A 371 -22.00 18.83 -5.59
CA GLU A 371 -22.06 19.98 -4.67
C GLU A 371 -23.38 20.73 -4.78
N ARG A 372 -23.89 20.91 -6.01
CA ARG A 372 -25.18 21.57 -6.26
C ARG A 372 -26.35 20.79 -5.67
N GLU A 373 -26.34 19.46 -5.76
CA GLU A 373 -27.37 18.61 -5.15
C GLU A 373 -27.30 18.68 -3.62
N ILE A 374 -26.11 18.64 -3.03
CA ILE A 374 -25.90 18.79 -1.57
C ILE A 374 -26.44 20.14 -1.09
N ILE A 375 -26.09 21.23 -1.78
CA ILE A 375 -26.60 22.57 -1.45
C ILE A 375 -28.13 22.59 -1.56
N SER A 376 -28.72 22.03 -2.60
CA SER A 376 -30.19 21.98 -2.79
C SER A 376 -30.89 21.19 -1.69
N VAL A 377 -30.28 20.10 -1.20
CA VAL A 377 -30.82 19.28 -0.12
C VAL A 377 -30.79 20.05 1.21
N LEU A 378 -29.69 20.74 1.52
CA LEU A 378 -29.48 21.37 2.82
C LEU A 378 -30.01 22.81 2.91
N ALA A 379 -29.99 23.57 1.81
CA ALA A 379 -30.47 24.96 1.81
C ALA A 379 -31.97 25.04 2.09
N GLY A 380 -32.30 25.57 3.21
CA GLY A 380 -33.71 25.50 3.65
C GLY A 380 -34.38 26.80 4.02
N GLY A 381 -33.64 27.89 4.10
CA GLY A 381 -34.20 29.15 4.60
C GLY A 381 -34.48 29.15 6.09
N ASP A 382 -33.86 28.28 6.86
CA ASP A 382 -33.91 28.29 8.32
C ASP A 382 -32.95 29.34 8.89
N ASN A 383 -33.48 30.48 9.16
CA ASN A 383 -32.77 31.61 9.79
C ASN A 383 -32.76 31.54 11.33
N THR A 384 -33.02 30.37 11.92
CA THR A 384 -33.04 30.22 13.37
C THR A 384 -31.63 30.34 13.96
N SER A 385 -31.52 31.06 15.08
CA SER A 385 -30.25 31.19 15.79
C SER A 385 -29.71 29.81 16.20
N GLY A 386 -28.48 29.49 15.76
CA GLY A 386 -27.80 28.22 16.07
C GLY A 386 -27.81 27.18 14.95
N SER A 387 -28.72 27.27 13.97
CA SER A 387 -28.79 26.31 12.86
C SER A 387 -27.58 26.34 11.91
N CYS A 388 -26.88 27.48 11.82
CA CYS A 388 -25.67 27.61 11.02
C CYS A 388 -24.59 26.58 11.37
N ALA A 389 -24.54 26.18 12.62
CA ALA A 389 -23.53 25.21 13.09
C ALA A 389 -23.82 23.79 12.57
N SER A 390 -25.07 23.34 12.77
CA SER A 390 -25.49 21.98 12.41
C SER A 390 -25.63 21.79 10.91
N VAL A 391 -26.10 22.79 10.16
CA VAL A 391 -26.17 22.68 8.69
C VAL A 391 -24.78 22.60 8.06
N GLY A 392 -23.77 23.28 8.63
CA GLY A 392 -22.38 23.10 8.21
C GLY A 392 -21.81 21.71 8.51
N ILE A 393 -22.21 21.12 9.66
CA ILE A 393 -21.85 19.74 10.00
C ILE A 393 -22.59 18.73 9.10
N ALA A 394 -23.86 18.99 8.78
CA ALA A 394 -24.62 18.18 7.83
C ALA A 394 -23.99 18.23 6.42
N TYR A 395 -23.47 19.38 5.99
CA TYR A 395 -22.73 19.50 4.74
C TYR A 395 -21.49 18.60 4.73
N ILE A 396 -20.73 18.56 5.83
CA ILE A 396 -19.59 17.65 5.97
C ILE A 396 -20.06 16.19 5.80
N GLY A 397 -21.12 15.77 6.47
CA GLY A 397 -21.68 14.43 6.30
C GLY A 397 -22.08 14.11 4.85
N GLN A 398 -22.75 15.04 4.17
CA GLN A 398 -23.16 14.89 2.77
C GLN A 398 -21.95 14.77 1.82
N LYS A 399 -20.90 15.55 2.03
CA LYS A 399 -19.64 15.48 1.26
C LYS A 399 -18.94 14.13 1.45
N HIS A 400 -19.12 13.50 2.60
CA HIS A 400 -18.58 12.17 2.91
C HIS A 400 -19.58 11.03 2.59
N GLY A 401 -20.58 11.28 1.75
CA GLY A 401 -21.51 10.24 1.27
C GLY A 401 -22.59 9.82 2.27
N LEU A 402 -22.82 10.59 3.35
CA LEU A 402 -23.78 10.31 4.38
C LEU A 402 -25.06 11.15 4.18
N ASN A 403 -26.22 10.50 4.15
CA ASN A 403 -27.50 11.18 3.98
C ASN A 403 -27.96 11.83 5.29
N VAL A 404 -27.43 13.00 5.56
CA VAL A 404 -27.73 13.81 6.75
C VAL A 404 -28.55 15.01 6.33
N LEU A 405 -29.78 15.09 6.81
CA LEU A 405 -30.61 16.25 6.60
C LEU A 405 -30.38 17.31 7.70
N ASP A 406 -31.00 18.47 7.55
CA ASP A 406 -30.89 19.56 8.50
C ASP A 406 -31.27 19.12 9.92
N PHE A 407 -30.75 19.79 10.92
CA PHE A 407 -30.95 19.38 12.31
C PHE A 407 -32.37 19.62 12.85
N ARG A 408 -32.69 18.96 13.96
CA ARG A 408 -34.04 18.89 14.52
C ARG A 408 -34.49 20.11 15.31
N GLY A 409 -33.66 20.98 15.76
CA GLY A 409 -33.99 22.00 16.74
C GLY A 409 -33.99 21.47 18.19
N GLY A 410 -34.59 22.22 19.14
CA GLY A 410 -34.68 21.83 20.55
C GLY A 410 -33.34 21.50 21.18
N LYS A 411 -33.25 20.38 21.90
CA LYS A 411 -32.03 19.94 22.64
C LYS A 411 -30.85 19.71 21.73
N SER A 412 -31.07 19.20 20.51
CA SER A 412 -29.99 19.04 19.50
C SER A 412 -29.38 20.40 19.15
N MET A 413 -30.22 21.40 18.86
CA MET A 413 -29.76 22.77 18.61
C MET A 413 -29.02 23.36 19.80
N GLU A 414 -29.52 23.21 21.02
CA GLU A 414 -28.87 23.70 22.23
C GLU A 414 -27.48 23.09 22.41
N TYR A 415 -27.31 21.83 22.08
CA TYR A 415 -26.04 21.14 22.18
C TYR A 415 -25.07 21.58 21.09
N PHE A 416 -25.43 21.43 19.81
CA PHE A 416 -24.52 21.64 18.68
C PHE A 416 -24.29 23.12 18.33
N SER A 417 -25.07 24.05 18.81
CA SER A 417 -24.82 25.49 18.66
C SER A 417 -23.64 25.99 19.50
N LYS A 418 -23.28 25.30 20.59
CA LYS A 418 -22.18 25.67 21.47
C LYS A 418 -20.81 25.41 20.82
N LYS A 419 -19.91 26.43 20.88
CA LYS A 419 -18.56 26.31 20.27
C LYS A 419 -17.72 25.16 20.85
N MET A 420 -17.71 25.04 22.18
CA MET A 420 -16.91 23.99 22.86
C MET A 420 -17.39 22.58 22.52
N THR A 421 -18.69 22.39 22.37
CA THR A 421 -19.27 21.09 22.00
C THR A 421 -18.78 20.64 20.62
N LYS A 422 -18.86 21.56 19.63
CA LYS A 422 -18.34 21.27 18.28
C LYS A 422 -16.84 21.00 18.27
N LEU A 423 -16.09 21.78 19.03
CA LEU A 423 -14.65 21.58 19.15
C LEU A 423 -14.30 20.20 19.70
N ASN A 424 -14.98 19.78 20.77
CA ASN A 424 -14.78 18.46 21.36
C ASN A 424 -15.20 17.34 20.38
N MET A 425 -16.31 17.51 19.68
CA MET A 425 -16.77 16.60 18.64
C MET A 425 -15.73 16.47 17.52
N PHE A 426 -15.22 17.57 16.99
CA PHE A 426 -14.22 17.54 15.91
C PHE A 426 -12.91 16.90 16.36
N LYS A 427 -12.48 17.16 17.59
CA LYS A 427 -11.30 16.49 18.18
C LYS A 427 -11.51 14.98 18.32
N ALA A 428 -12.68 14.56 18.79
CA ALA A 428 -13.03 13.14 18.92
C ALA A 428 -13.09 12.41 17.55
N LEU A 429 -13.45 13.15 16.49
CA LEU A 429 -13.47 12.65 15.11
C LEU A 429 -12.10 12.73 14.40
N GLY A 430 -11.03 13.09 15.10
CA GLY A 430 -9.69 13.24 14.51
C GLY A 430 -9.50 14.51 13.68
N ALA A 431 -10.54 15.36 13.56
CA ALA A 431 -10.54 16.59 12.78
C ALA A 431 -10.29 17.82 13.66
N ALA A 432 -9.15 17.86 14.36
CA ALA A 432 -8.81 18.93 15.28
C ALA A 432 -8.70 20.28 14.56
N PRO A 433 -9.46 21.32 15.00
CA PRO A 433 -9.43 22.62 14.35
C PRO A 433 -8.13 23.37 14.64
N VAL A 434 -7.75 24.22 13.69
CA VAL A 434 -6.78 25.28 13.94
C VAL A 434 -7.46 26.38 14.72
N GLU A 435 -6.94 26.67 15.90
CA GLU A 435 -7.47 27.69 16.81
C GLU A 435 -6.67 29.00 16.69
N GLU A 436 -7.36 30.11 16.82
CA GLU A 436 -6.73 31.43 16.94
C GLU A 436 -7.45 32.26 18.01
N SER A 437 -6.73 32.59 19.07
CA SER A 437 -7.25 33.33 20.23
C SER A 437 -6.31 34.42 20.73
N SER A 438 -5.21 34.66 20.02
CA SER A 438 -4.12 35.54 20.47
C SER A 438 -4.52 37.01 20.55
N ALA A 439 -5.55 37.44 19.81
CA ALA A 439 -6.10 38.80 19.91
C ALA A 439 -7.33 38.85 20.81
N LYS A 440 -7.56 40.00 21.46
CA LYS A 440 -8.80 40.29 22.22
C LYS A 440 -10.01 40.52 21.31
N SER A 441 -9.91 40.33 20.02
CA SER A 441 -10.92 40.59 19.00
C SER A 441 -11.15 39.35 18.15
N ASN A 442 -12.40 38.86 18.11
CA ASN A 442 -12.78 37.77 17.24
C ASN A 442 -12.69 38.14 15.74
N LEU A 443 -12.84 39.42 15.42
CA LEU A 443 -12.61 39.93 14.08
C LEU A 443 -11.14 39.74 13.62
N THR A 444 -10.19 40.05 14.49
CA THR A 444 -8.75 39.86 14.22
C THR A 444 -8.40 38.39 14.13
N ASN A 445 -8.89 37.58 15.08
CA ASN A 445 -8.64 36.15 15.10
C ASN A 445 -9.30 35.44 13.89
N GLY A 446 -10.50 35.85 13.49
CA GLY A 446 -11.16 35.37 12.28
C GLY A 446 -10.32 35.64 11.02
N LYS A 447 -9.80 36.85 10.88
CA LYS A 447 -8.89 37.18 9.76
C LYS A 447 -7.62 36.29 9.77
N ARG A 448 -7.07 36.03 10.96
CA ARG A 448 -5.85 35.21 11.10
C ARG A 448 -6.06 33.75 10.74
N VAL A 449 -7.19 33.13 11.15
CA VAL A 449 -7.47 31.75 10.77
C VAL A 449 -7.75 31.62 9.27
N LEU A 450 -8.49 32.57 8.68
CA LEU A 450 -8.75 32.57 7.24
C LEU A 450 -7.47 32.68 6.39
N ALA A 451 -6.45 33.38 6.90
CA ALA A 451 -5.15 33.45 6.23
C ALA A 451 -4.40 32.11 6.18
N LYS A 452 -4.86 31.08 6.93
CA LYS A 452 -4.26 29.74 6.94
C LYS A 452 -4.92 28.79 5.92
N MET A 453 -5.94 29.26 5.19
CA MET A 453 -6.60 28.43 4.17
C MET A 453 -5.67 28.16 2.98
N VAL A 454 -5.78 26.95 2.46
CA VAL A 454 -5.07 26.49 1.26
C VAL A 454 -6.06 26.46 0.09
N LYS A 455 -5.61 26.87 -1.09
CA LYS A 455 -6.40 26.86 -2.32
C LYS A 455 -6.86 25.41 -2.65
N GLY A 456 -8.10 25.27 -3.08
CA GLY A 456 -8.70 23.98 -3.45
C GLY A 456 -9.20 23.16 -2.27
N LYS A 457 -9.11 23.66 -1.03
CA LYS A 457 -9.65 23.01 0.17
C LYS A 457 -10.85 23.74 0.74
N GLU A 458 -11.76 22.98 1.32
CA GLU A 458 -12.92 23.49 2.06
C GLU A 458 -12.69 23.37 3.57
N TYR A 459 -13.21 24.33 4.31
CA TYR A 459 -13.03 24.40 5.76
C TYR A 459 -14.32 24.74 6.47
N TYR A 460 -14.55 24.16 7.63
CA TYR A 460 -15.58 24.62 8.56
C TYR A 460 -15.01 25.75 9.42
N LEU A 461 -15.52 26.95 9.21
CA LEU A 461 -15.17 28.15 10.00
C LEU A 461 -16.21 28.36 11.11
N SER A 462 -15.75 28.55 12.34
CA SER A 462 -16.60 29.02 13.47
C SER A 462 -15.96 30.23 14.10
N VAL A 463 -16.55 31.40 13.92
CA VAL A 463 -16.08 32.68 14.47
C VAL A 463 -17.24 33.63 14.75
N GLY A 464 -17.08 34.50 15.72
CA GLY A 464 -18.16 35.44 16.10
C GLY A 464 -19.44 34.70 16.52
N ARG A 465 -20.54 34.98 15.87
CA ARG A 465 -21.88 34.40 16.12
C ARG A 465 -22.33 33.44 15.01
N HIS A 466 -21.41 33.07 14.07
CA HIS A 466 -21.77 32.26 12.92
C HIS A 466 -20.76 31.16 12.65
N ALA A 467 -21.22 30.13 11.97
CA ALA A 467 -20.39 29.09 11.39
C ALA A 467 -20.80 28.87 9.92
N ALA A 468 -19.85 28.63 9.06
CA ALA A 468 -20.08 28.33 7.65
C ALA A 468 -18.92 27.54 7.06
N ILE A 469 -19.17 26.85 5.96
CA ILE A 469 -18.09 26.30 5.13
C ILE A 469 -17.44 27.46 4.36
N VAL A 470 -16.13 27.48 4.28
CA VAL A 470 -15.34 28.51 3.57
C VAL A 470 -14.28 27.86 2.71
N ARG A 471 -13.89 28.52 1.61
CA ARG A 471 -12.83 28.06 0.72
C ARG A 471 -12.08 29.22 0.06
N LEU A 472 -10.91 28.90 -0.48
CA LEU A 472 -10.30 29.66 -1.57
C LEU A 472 -10.59 28.91 -2.87
N ASN A 473 -11.36 29.56 -3.77
CA ASN A 473 -11.68 28.94 -5.06
C ASN A 473 -10.44 28.85 -5.99
N ASP A 474 -10.63 28.33 -7.20
CA ASP A 474 -9.54 28.18 -8.17
C ASP A 474 -8.91 29.49 -8.63
N ASP A 475 -9.61 30.60 -8.51
CA ASP A 475 -9.10 31.93 -8.80
C ASP A 475 -8.43 32.59 -7.58
N GLY A 476 -8.42 31.91 -6.41
CA GLY A 476 -7.88 32.43 -5.16
C GLY A 476 -8.82 33.41 -4.45
N VAL A 477 -10.10 33.45 -4.85
CA VAL A 477 -11.13 34.28 -4.20
C VAL A 477 -11.64 33.55 -2.96
N MET A 478 -11.68 34.25 -1.83
CA MET A 478 -12.21 33.72 -0.58
C MET A 478 -13.74 33.70 -0.62
N GLN A 479 -14.34 32.54 -0.35
CA GLN A 479 -15.79 32.32 -0.40
C GLN A 479 -16.31 31.70 0.89
N TYR A 480 -17.59 31.95 1.20
CA TYR A 480 -18.35 31.22 2.22
C TYR A 480 -19.62 30.61 1.62
N LEU A 481 -20.01 29.48 2.12
CA LEU A 481 -21.21 28.76 1.67
C LEU A 481 -22.42 29.18 2.51
N GLU A 482 -23.41 29.76 1.85
CA GLU A 482 -24.68 30.10 2.45
C GLU A 482 -25.68 28.94 2.34
N LEU A 483 -26.06 28.34 3.45
CA LEU A 483 -27.00 27.22 3.50
C LEU A 483 -28.29 27.54 4.26
N GLN A 484 -28.33 28.65 5.00
CA GLN A 484 -29.53 29.04 5.78
C GLN A 484 -30.59 29.77 4.95
N SER A 485 -30.25 30.34 3.80
CA SER A 485 -31.14 31.13 2.96
C SER A 485 -31.69 30.32 1.79
N ALA A 486 -33.00 30.26 1.62
CA ALA A 486 -33.63 29.64 0.47
C ALA A 486 -33.37 30.41 -0.86
N THR A 487 -33.23 31.74 -0.76
CA THR A 487 -33.08 32.61 -1.95
C THR A 487 -31.65 33.01 -2.26
N ARG A 488 -30.74 32.77 -1.33
CA ARG A 488 -29.31 33.11 -1.43
C ARG A 488 -28.41 31.94 -1.13
N SER A 489 -28.87 30.72 -1.33
CA SER A 489 -28.05 29.52 -1.12
C SER A 489 -26.91 29.43 -2.14
N GLY A 490 -25.79 28.93 -1.71
CA GLY A 490 -24.59 28.72 -2.55
C GLY A 490 -23.39 29.52 -2.07
N TRP A 491 -22.36 29.52 -2.88
CA TRP A 491 -21.10 30.20 -2.58
C TRP A 491 -21.20 31.71 -2.82
N HIS A 492 -20.71 32.47 -1.84
CA HIS A 492 -20.63 33.93 -1.88
C HIS A 492 -19.21 34.38 -1.62
N ASP A 493 -18.76 35.34 -2.38
CA ASP A 493 -17.43 35.94 -2.21
C ASP A 493 -17.38 36.76 -0.91
N PHE A 494 -16.27 36.70 -0.22
CA PHE A 494 -15.96 37.68 0.80
C PHE A 494 -15.78 39.05 0.15
N THR A 495 -16.14 40.09 0.86
CA THR A 495 -15.84 41.47 0.45
C THR A 495 -14.34 41.68 0.29
N LYS A 496 -13.94 42.68 -0.49
CA LYS A 496 -12.52 43.01 -0.71
C LYS A 496 -11.76 43.18 0.62
N ASP A 497 -12.38 43.81 1.63
CA ASP A 497 -11.90 43.71 3.01
C ASP A 497 -12.65 42.57 3.73
N VAL A 498 -11.99 41.47 3.93
CA VAL A 498 -12.50 40.28 4.62
C VAL A 498 -13.17 40.61 5.96
N ARG A 499 -12.72 41.67 6.63
CA ARG A 499 -13.28 42.13 7.89
C ARG A 499 -14.76 42.56 7.80
N ASP A 500 -15.20 43.07 6.66
CA ASP A 500 -16.58 43.52 6.50
C ASP A 500 -17.50 42.31 6.45
N THR A 501 -17.21 41.26 5.71
CA THR A 501 -17.97 40.01 5.74
C THR A 501 -17.94 39.37 7.14
N LEU A 502 -16.78 39.36 7.82
CA LEU A 502 -16.68 38.86 9.19
C LEU A 502 -17.57 39.68 10.17
N LYS A 503 -17.70 41.01 10.01
CA LYS A 503 -18.56 41.84 10.85
C LYS A 503 -20.05 41.53 10.58
N TRP A 504 -20.48 41.71 9.34
CA TRP A 504 -21.94 41.69 9.08
C TRP A 504 -22.49 40.27 8.91
N ARG A 505 -21.72 39.29 8.37
CA ARG A 505 -22.22 37.91 8.20
C ARG A 505 -21.90 37.05 9.40
N PHE A 506 -20.68 37.15 9.93
CA PHE A 506 -20.24 36.33 11.07
C PHE A 506 -20.46 36.98 12.43
N GLY A 507 -20.96 38.21 12.48
CA GLY A 507 -21.21 38.95 13.72
C GLY A 507 -19.95 39.17 14.55
N CYS A 508 -18.81 39.35 13.90
CA CYS A 508 -17.54 39.63 14.56
C CYS A 508 -17.45 41.09 15.02
N SER A 509 -16.78 41.30 16.15
CA SER A 509 -16.54 42.64 16.71
C SER A 509 -15.07 42.92 16.90
N PRO A 510 -14.62 44.16 16.70
CA PRO A 510 -13.25 44.57 17.01
C PRO A 510 -12.91 44.53 18.49
N SER A 511 -13.91 44.57 19.38
CA SER A 511 -13.75 44.41 20.82
C SER A 511 -14.71 43.33 21.33
N SER A 512 -14.24 42.13 21.63
CA SER A 512 -15.05 41.05 22.20
C SER A 512 -14.45 40.62 23.52
N SER A 513 -15.18 40.87 24.63
CA SER A 513 -14.77 40.40 25.96
C SER A 513 -15.03 38.91 26.17
N HIS A 514 -15.94 38.33 25.37
CA HIS A 514 -16.35 36.93 25.43
C HIS A 514 -16.35 36.37 24.00
N TRP A 515 -15.84 35.16 23.77
CA TRP A 515 -15.81 34.48 22.46
C TRP A 515 -14.83 35.09 21.43
N ASN A 516 -13.63 35.39 21.84
CA ASN A 516 -12.60 35.90 20.95
C ASN A 516 -11.97 34.82 20.05
N THR A 517 -12.13 33.55 20.36
CA THR A 517 -11.51 32.45 19.60
C THR A 517 -12.23 32.20 18.27
N ALA A 518 -11.44 32.01 17.22
CA ALA A 518 -11.85 31.52 15.91
C ALA A 518 -11.30 30.11 15.68
N TYR A 519 -12.10 29.28 15.03
CA TYR A 519 -11.76 27.89 14.71
C TYR A 519 -11.90 27.65 13.21
N LEU A 520 -10.93 26.96 12.62
CA LEU A 520 -10.93 26.55 11.22
C LEU A 520 -10.58 25.06 11.15
N THR A 521 -11.45 24.23 10.60
CA THR A 521 -11.24 22.78 10.45
C THR A 521 -11.31 22.43 8.98
N ASP A 522 -10.27 21.76 8.47
CA ASP A 522 -10.28 21.17 7.13
C ASP A 522 -11.33 20.05 7.08
N ILE A 523 -12.29 20.13 6.15
CA ILE A 523 -13.38 19.14 6.10
C ILE A 523 -12.91 17.78 5.56
N ASP A 524 -11.81 17.72 4.86
CA ASP A 524 -11.22 16.47 4.38
C ASP A 524 -10.57 15.63 5.51
N MET A 525 -10.42 16.21 6.71
CA MET A 525 -9.96 15.49 7.90
C MET A 525 -11.01 14.55 8.50
N PHE A 526 -12.28 14.73 8.15
CA PHE A 526 -13.35 13.87 8.63
C PHE A 526 -13.35 12.55 7.85
N GLN A 527 -13.61 11.46 8.54
CA GLN A 527 -13.73 10.14 7.93
C GLN A 527 -15.18 9.64 8.08
N ALA A 528 -15.74 9.05 7.02
CA ALA A 528 -17.08 8.46 7.02
C ALA A 528 -17.08 7.11 7.78
N ASN A 529 -16.69 7.11 9.05
CA ASN A 529 -16.64 5.98 9.96
C ASN A 529 -17.84 5.93 10.91
N ASP A 530 -17.88 4.96 11.80
CA ASP A 530 -18.96 4.78 12.78
C ASP A 530 -19.06 5.97 13.75
N ASP A 531 -17.94 6.60 14.11
CA ASP A 531 -17.92 7.77 14.98
C ASP A 531 -18.65 8.94 14.36
N LEU A 532 -18.29 9.32 13.12
CA LEU A 532 -18.94 10.41 12.39
C LEU A 532 -20.41 10.09 12.15
N THR A 533 -20.71 8.88 11.64
CA THR A 533 -22.09 8.45 11.34
C THR A 533 -22.97 8.47 12.58
N THR A 534 -22.45 8.02 13.72
CA THR A 534 -23.18 8.04 15.00
C THR A 534 -23.43 9.46 15.48
N LEU A 535 -22.42 10.33 15.50
CA LEU A 535 -22.59 11.71 15.98
C LEU A 535 -23.52 12.52 15.08
N LEU A 536 -23.48 12.29 13.76
CA LEU A 536 -24.42 12.90 12.82
C LEU A 536 -25.87 12.46 13.05
N GLY A 537 -26.11 11.29 13.60
CA GLY A 537 -27.45 10.82 13.95
C GLY A 537 -28.16 11.71 14.98
N TYR A 538 -27.43 12.46 15.78
CA TYR A 538 -28.01 13.42 16.77
C TYR A 538 -28.35 14.77 16.16
N ILE A 539 -27.92 15.06 14.93
CA ILE A 539 -28.35 16.23 14.15
C ILE A 539 -29.28 15.84 13.00
N ASN A 540 -29.36 14.56 12.63
CA ASN A 540 -30.13 14.09 11.49
C ASN A 540 -31.65 14.20 11.75
N THR A 541 -32.42 14.47 10.70
CA THR A 541 -33.88 14.59 10.74
C THR A 541 -34.52 13.94 9.52
N SER A 542 -35.84 13.83 9.47
CA SER A 542 -36.57 13.42 8.28
C SER A 542 -36.88 14.62 7.38
N GLU A 543 -37.21 14.38 6.12
CA GLU A 543 -37.64 15.43 5.20
C GLU A 543 -38.87 16.19 5.74
N SER A 544 -39.82 15.50 6.39
CA SER A 544 -41.03 16.09 7.00
C SER A 544 -40.74 16.93 8.23
N GLU A 545 -39.65 16.62 8.95
CA GLU A 545 -39.25 17.34 10.16
C GLU A 545 -38.23 18.44 9.87
N GLN A 546 -37.61 18.40 8.69
CA GLN A 546 -36.62 19.38 8.29
C GLN A 546 -37.20 20.80 8.38
N ARG A 547 -36.43 21.73 8.95
CA ARG A 547 -36.87 23.10 9.22
C ARG A 547 -36.89 24.01 7.98
N LYS A 548 -36.87 23.43 6.78
CA LYS A 548 -36.94 24.11 5.50
C LYS A 548 -38.13 25.06 5.42
N GLY A 549 -37.89 26.29 5.08
CA GLY A 549 -38.96 27.29 4.97
C GLY A 549 -39.51 27.82 6.30
N LYS A 550 -39.03 27.35 7.46
CA LYS A 550 -39.40 27.90 8.76
C LYS A 550 -38.52 29.11 9.07
N HIS A 551 -39.10 30.29 8.98
CA HIS A 551 -38.41 31.57 9.20
C HIS A 551 -38.21 31.83 10.69
N GLY A 552 -36.95 31.86 11.11
CA GLY A 552 -36.55 32.48 12.36
C GLY A 552 -35.94 33.87 12.07
N THR A 553 -36.08 34.80 12.96
CA THR A 553 -35.43 36.11 12.86
C THR A 553 -33.94 35.97 13.15
N ILE A 554 -33.10 36.35 12.19
CA ILE A 554 -31.69 36.63 12.48
C ILE A 554 -31.64 37.90 13.32
N LYS A 555 -31.31 37.79 14.60
CA LYS A 555 -30.99 38.94 15.44
C LYS A 555 -29.53 39.35 15.23
#